data_e03000b75a13ebef38ff75ab406579a7
#
_entry.id   e03000b75a13ebef38ff75ab406579a7
#
_cell.length_a   1.000
_cell.length_b   1.000
_cell.length_c   1.000
_cell.angle_alpha   90.00
_cell.angle_beta   90.00
_cell.angle_gamma   90.00
#
_symmetry.space_group_name_H-M   'P 1'
#
loop_
_entity.id
_entity.type
_entity.pdbx_description
1 polymer ?
#
loop_
_entity_poly.entity_id
_entity_poly.type
_entity_poly.pdbx_seq_one_letter_code
_entity_poly.pdbx_strand_id
1 'polypeptide(L)'
;MSGEPDRPAWEFHVVLRQATEADQPAIRQLVHQAGINPLGLNWRRFTLAQDECGRIVGCGQLKPHRDGVVELASVAVEESRRGQGIGRRLIEGLIERGPDELWLMCRSSLAPLYQGFGFAQVESPAAMPTYFRRVRGLAGLIHNLARTNEYLAVMRRGSSPGTTTRQDYGATKS
;
A
#
# COMPACT_ATOMS: atom_id res chain seq x y z
N MET A 1 33.15 -21.52 -4.20
CA MET A 1 32.05 -21.65 -5.20
C MET A 1 30.75 -21.57 -4.43
N SER A 2 30.24 -20.36 -4.31
CA SER A 2 29.01 -20.08 -3.54
C SER A 2 27.85 -20.23 -4.52
N GLY A 3 27.09 -21.33 -4.35
CA GLY A 3 25.88 -21.57 -5.14
C GLY A 3 24.82 -20.56 -4.77
N GLU A 4 24.42 -19.75 -5.71
CA GLU A 4 23.21 -18.97 -5.67
C GLU A 4 22.02 -19.93 -5.51
N PRO A 5 21.06 -19.69 -4.57
CA PRO A 5 19.92 -20.58 -4.45
C PRO A 5 19.14 -20.56 -5.75
N ASP A 6 18.88 -21.77 -6.25
CA ASP A 6 18.07 -22.07 -7.44
C ASP A 6 16.69 -21.35 -7.33
N ARG A 7 16.60 -20.18 -7.97
CA ARG A 7 15.34 -19.42 -8.02
C ARG A 7 14.42 -20.10 -9.01
N PRO A 8 13.18 -20.37 -8.66
CA PRO A 8 12.26 -21.03 -9.55
C PRO A 8 12.06 -20.22 -10.84
N ALA A 9 12.11 -20.89 -11.99
CA ALA A 9 12.08 -20.33 -13.35
C ALA A 9 10.84 -19.47 -13.71
N TRP A 10 9.91 -19.27 -12.76
CA TRP A 10 8.71 -18.45 -12.90
C TRP A 10 8.81 -17.08 -12.20
N GLU A 11 9.96 -16.77 -11.59
CA GLU A 11 10.18 -15.45 -11.00
C GLU A 11 10.41 -14.44 -12.13
N PHE A 12 9.33 -13.88 -12.64
CA PHE A 12 9.41 -12.79 -13.61
C PHE A 12 10.22 -11.64 -13.01
N HIS A 13 11.34 -11.36 -13.64
CA HIS A 13 12.20 -10.25 -13.23
C HIS A 13 11.49 -8.93 -13.55
N VAL A 14 10.99 -8.28 -12.52
CA VAL A 14 10.58 -6.89 -12.62
C VAL A 14 11.55 -6.02 -11.85
N VAL A 15 11.90 -4.88 -12.43
CA VAL A 15 12.68 -3.84 -11.79
C VAL A 15 11.74 -2.79 -11.24
N LEU A 16 11.91 -2.42 -9.97
CA LEU A 16 11.19 -1.31 -9.39
C LEU A 16 11.96 -0.01 -9.65
N ARG A 17 11.27 0.97 -10.21
CA ARG A 17 11.83 2.31 -10.43
C ARG A 17 10.84 3.42 -10.08
N GLN A 18 11.35 4.61 -9.85
CA GLN A 18 10.52 5.80 -9.72
C GLN A 18 9.90 6.16 -11.07
N ALA A 19 8.66 6.61 -11.06
CA ALA A 19 8.00 7.09 -12.26
C ALA A 19 8.57 8.44 -12.71
N THR A 20 8.50 8.67 -14.02
CA THR A 20 8.76 9.95 -14.69
C THR A 20 7.47 10.55 -15.22
N GLU A 21 7.51 11.78 -15.72
CA GLU A 21 6.34 12.44 -16.31
C GLU A 21 5.79 11.67 -17.52
N ALA A 22 6.66 11.06 -18.31
CA ALA A 22 6.30 10.25 -19.46
C ALA A 22 5.46 9.00 -19.08
N ASP A 23 5.54 8.54 -17.84
CA ASP A 23 4.81 7.35 -17.36
C ASP A 23 3.37 7.67 -16.93
N GLN A 24 2.99 8.95 -16.85
CA GLN A 24 1.66 9.34 -16.35
C GLN A 24 0.50 8.68 -17.10
N PRO A 25 0.52 8.51 -18.45
CA PRO A 25 -0.53 7.80 -19.16
C PRO A 25 -0.63 6.32 -18.76
N ALA A 26 0.50 5.61 -18.63
CA ALA A 26 0.53 4.21 -18.23
C ALA A 26 0.00 4.00 -16.80
N ILE A 27 0.35 4.90 -15.87
CA ILE A 27 -0.19 4.90 -14.50
C ILE A 27 -1.72 5.02 -14.54
N ARG A 28 -2.26 5.97 -15.28
CA ARG A 28 -3.71 6.16 -15.41
C ARG A 28 -4.40 4.92 -15.96
N GLN A 29 -3.81 4.31 -16.98
CA GLN A 29 -4.35 3.10 -17.61
C GLN A 29 -4.40 1.94 -16.63
N LEU A 30 -3.31 1.64 -15.91
CA LEU A 30 -3.23 0.56 -14.91
C LEU A 30 -4.24 0.76 -13.79
N VAL A 31 -4.32 1.96 -13.23
CA VAL A 31 -5.24 2.30 -12.15
C VAL A 31 -6.70 2.18 -12.60
N HIS A 32 -7.01 2.63 -13.81
CA HIS A 32 -8.34 2.50 -14.39
C HIS A 32 -8.74 1.03 -14.61
N GLN A 33 -7.85 0.23 -15.22
CA GLN A 33 -8.08 -1.20 -15.45
C GLN A 33 -8.25 -2.00 -14.15
N ALA A 34 -7.58 -1.57 -13.08
CA ALA A 34 -7.72 -2.17 -11.75
C ALA A 34 -9.02 -1.74 -11.02
N GLY A 35 -9.82 -0.84 -11.59
CA GLY A 35 -11.04 -0.30 -10.97
C GLY A 35 -10.75 0.52 -9.70
N ILE A 36 -9.56 1.12 -9.62
CA ILE A 36 -9.14 1.95 -8.49
C ILE A 36 -9.53 3.41 -8.77
N ASN A 37 -9.86 4.15 -7.70
CA ASN A 37 -10.18 5.58 -7.79
C ASN A 37 -9.04 6.37 -8.47
N PRO A 38 -9.31 7.05 -9.61
CA PRO A 38 -8.30 7.76 -10.39
C PRO A 38 -7.94 9.14 -9.82
N LEU A 39 -8.47 9.54 -8.67
CA LEU A 39 -8.22 10.86 -8.10
C LEU A 39 -6.84 10.95 -7.43
N GLY A 40 -6.11 12.02 -7.73
CA GLY A 40 -4.82 12.29 -7.08
C GLY A 40 -3.66 11.46 -7.62
N LEU A 41 -3.73 11.05 -8.88
CA LEU A 41 -2.63 10.37 -9.57
C LEU A 41 -1.58 11.39 -10.01
N ASN A 42 -0.49 11.48 -9.25
CA ASN A 42 0.68 12.30 -9.57
C ASN A 42 1.88 11.38 -9.72
N TRP A 43 2.45 11.29 -10.90
CA TRP A 43 3.56 10.40 -11.23
C TRP A 43 4.74 10.50 -10.24
N ARG A 44 5.02 11.70 -9.69
CA ARG A 44 6.11 11.93 -8.71
C ARG A 44 6.03 11.06 -7.46
N ARG A 45 4.87 10.50 -7.16
CA ARG A 45 4.62 9.65 -5.99
C ARG A 45 4.66 8.16 -6.30
N PHE A 46 4.72 7.80 -7.60
CA PHE A 46 4.59 6.42 -8.05
C PHE A 46 5.92 5.70 -8.14
N THR A 47 5.91 4.46 -7.67
CA THR A 47 6.88 3.42 -7.99
C THR A 47 6.25 2.50 -9.03
N LEU A 48 7.00 2.17 -10.05
CA LEU A 48 6.60 1.31 -11.16
C LEU A 48 7.33 -0.01 -11.11
N ALA A 49 6.64 -1.08 -11.49
CA ALA A 49 7.24 -2.36 -11.81
C ALA A 49 7.38 -2.46 -13.33
N GLN A 50 8.59 -2.60 -13.81
CA GLN A 50 8.95 -2.68 -15.22
C GLN A 50 9.49 -4.08 -15.53
N ASP A 51 8.99 -4.72 -16.58
CA ASP A 51 9.46 -6.02 -17.02
C ASP A 51 10.78 -5.91 -17.83
N GLU A 52 11.36 -7.04 -18.22
CA GLU A 52 12.62 -7.13 -18.96
C GLU A 52 12.55 -6.44 -20.33
N CYS A 53 11.37 -6.31 -20.91
CA CYS A 53 11.13 -5.61 -22.16
C CYS A 53 10.93 -4.09 -21.99
N GLY A 54 11.06 -3.58 -20.77
CA GLY A 54 10.85 -2.17 -20.47
C GLY A 54 9.37 -1.76 -20.32
N ARG A 55 8.41 -2.70 -20.35
CA ARG A 55 6.98 -2.41 -20.21
C ARG A 55 6.63 -2.20 -18.73
N ILE A 56 5.76 -1.24 -18.47
CA ILE A 56 5.20 -1.00 -17.14
C ILE A 56 4.07 -2.00 -16.92
N VAL A 57 4.25 -2.93 -15.98
CA VAL A 57 3.32 -4.01 -15.66
C VAL A 57 2.67 -3.84 -14.29
N GLY A 58 3.07 -2.85 -13.53
CA GLY A 58 2.47 -2.53 -12.24
C GLY A 58 2.89 -1.16 -11.73
N CYS A 59 2.12 -0.63 -10.80
CA CYS A 59 2.39 0.65 -10.16
C CYS A 59 1.84 0.68 -8.72
N GLY A 60 2.33 1.63 -7.93
CA GLY A 60 1.80 1.96 -6.61
C GLY A 60 2.39 3.29 -6.14
N GLN A 61 1.74 3.97 -5.19
CA GLN A 61 2.19 5.27 -4.71
C GLN A 61 2.20 5.38 -3.19
N LEU A 62 3.05 6.27 -2.70
CA LEU A 62 2.97 6.83 -1.35
C LEU A 62 2.35 8.23 -1.44
N LYS A 63 1.13 8.35 -0.94
CA LYS A 63 0.33 9.58 -1.05
C LYS A 63 0.28 10.30 0.28
N PRO A 64 0.95 11.46 0.41
CA PRO A 64 0.87 12.26 1.62
C PRO A 64 -0.48 12.97 1.70
N HIS A 65 -1.03 13.03 2.91
CA HIS A 65 -2.23 13.78 3.26
C HIS A 65 -1.88 15.03 4.08
N ARG A 66 -2.83 15.98 4.16
CA ARG A 66 -2.62 17.27 4.82
C ARG A 66 -2.38 17.16 6.33
N ASP A 67 -2.82 16.08 6.95
CA ASP A 67 -2.64 15.76 8.37
C ASP A 67 -1.31 15.05 8.68
N GLY A 68 -0.39 15.02 7.70
CA GLY A 68 0.93 14.39 7.84
C GLY A 68 0.94 12.88 7.66
N VAL A 69 -0.22 12.27 7.46
CA VAL A 69 -0.34 10.82 7.23
C VAL A 69 0.08 10.47 5.81
N VAL A 70 0.76 9.33 5.65
CA VAL A 70 1.13 8.78 4.35
C VAL A 70 0.30 7.54 4.06
N GLU A 71 -0.36 7.53 2.90
CA GLU A 71 -1.15 6.41 2.41
C GLU A 71 -0.37 5.61 1.37
N LEU A 72 -0.26 4.30 1.56
CA LEU A 72 0.13 3.35 0.53
C LEU A 72 -1.11 3.11 -0.33
N ALA A 73 -1.09 3.60 -1.57
CA ALA A 73 -2.29 3.69 -2.41
C ALA A 73 -2.03 3.25 -3.85
N SER A 74 -3.12 3.00 -4.56
CA SER A 74 -3.14 2.76 -6.02
C SER A 74 -2.21 1.64 -6.48
N VAL A 75 -2.07 0.57 -5.67
CA VAL A 75 -1.32 -0.62 -6.09
C VAL A 75 -2.13 -1.34 -7.15
N ALA A 76 -1.63 -1.34 -8.37
CA ALA A 76 -2.23 -1.98 -9.53
C ALA A 76 -1.21 -2.82 -10.27
N VAL A 77 -1.64 -3.99 -10.76
CA VAL A 77 -0.85 -4.89 -11.60
C VAL A 77 -1.68 -5.25 -12.82
N GLU A 78 -1.04 -5.22 -14.00
CA GLU A 78 -1.63 -5.66 -15.26
C GLU A 78 -2.29 -7.02 -15.09
N GLU A 79 -3.51 -7.20 -15.59
CA GLU A 79 -4.32 -8.40 -15.33
C GLU A 79 -3.61 -9.69 -15.73
N SER A 80 -2.98 -9.69 -16.90
CA SER A 80 -2.21 -10.83 -17.44
C SER A 80 -0.96 -11.18 -16.61
N ARG A 81 -0.54 -10.30 -15.69
CA ARG A 81 0.65 -10.44 -14.84
C ARG A 81 0.32 -10.64 -13.36
N ARG A 82 -0.96 -10.77 -13.02
CA ARG A 82 -1.38 -11.05 -11.64
C ARG A 82 -0.96 -12.48 -11.22
N GLY A 83 -0.82 -12.69 -9.92
CA GLY A 83 -0.37 -13.97 -9.37
C GLY A 83 1.14 -14.24 -9.47
N GLN A 84 1.92 -13.34 -10.09
CA GLN A 84 3.37 -13.46 -10.32
C GLN A 84 4.23 -12.74 -9.26
N GLY A 85 3.66 -12.37 -8.11
CA GLY A 85 4.39 -11.70 -7.04
C GLY A 85 4.67 -10.21 -7.24
N ILE A 86 4.32 -9.62 -8.40
CA ILE A 86 4.61 -8.21 -8.73
C ILE A 86 3.99 -7.24 -7.70
N GLY A 87 2.73 -7.48 -7.33
CA GLY A 87 2.05 -6.67 -6.31
C GLY A 87 2.75 -6.72 -4.96
N ARG A 88 3.23 -7.91 -4.56
CA ARG A 88 4.02 -8.10 -3.34
C ARG A 88 5.30 -7.27 -3.37
N ARG A 89 6.08 -7.36 -4.43
CA ARG A 89 7.32 -6.57 -4.59
C ARG A 89 7.07 -5.07 -4.58
N LEU A 90 5.98 -4.60 -5.22
CA LEU A 90 5.59 -3.19 -5.18
C LEU A 90 5.28 -2.73 -3.75
N ILE A 91 4.51 -3.52 -2.99
CA ILE A 91 4.16 -3.20 -1.59
C ILE A 91 5.43 -3.17 -0.73
N GLU A 92 6.31 -4.17 -0.84
CA GLU A 92 7.59 -4.23 -0.12
C GLU A 92 8.45 -3.00 -0.42
N GLY A 93 8.66 -2.67 -1.70
CA GLY A 93 9.46 -1.52 -2.10
C GLY A 93 8.84 -0.17 -1.71
N LEU A 94 7.51 -0.07 -1.62
CA LEU A 94 6.84 1.12 -1.10
C LEU A 94 7.00 1.24 0.43
N ILE A 95 6.92 0.13 1.16
CA ILE A 95 7.13 0.10 2.61
C ILE A 95 8.57 0.50 2.95
N GLU A 96 9.57 -0.04 2.24
CA GLU A 96 10.99 0.28 2.45
C GLU A 96 11.30 1.77 2.24
N ARG A 97 10.56 2.44 1.37
CA ARG A 97 10.76 3.86 1.02
C ARG A 97 9.85 4.81 1.79
N GLY A 98 8.84 4.24 2.45
CA GLY A 98 7.86 5.00 3.23
C GLY A 98 8.31 5.27 4.65
N PRO A 99 7.54 6.08 5.39
CA PRO A 99 7.74 6.24 6.83
C PRO A 99 7.34 4.95 7.58
N ASP A 100 7.75 4.87 8.85
CA ASP A 100 7.42 3.74 9.73
C ASP A 100 5.91 3.54 9.87
N GLU A 101 5.16 4.64 9.92
CA GLU A 101 3.70 4.61 9.96
C GLU A 101 3.11 4.81 8.56
N LEU A 102 2.40 3.79 8.08
CA LEU A 102 1.67 3.81 6.82
C LEU A 102 0.21 3.45 7.04
N TRP A 103 -0.63 4.09 6.28
CA TRP A 103 -2.06 3.82 6.20
C TRP A 103 -2.43 3.32 4.82
N LEU A 104 -3.50 2.57 4.69
CA LEU A 104 -4.09 2.20 3.42
C LEU A 104 -5.58 1.96 3.52
N MET A 105 -6.24 1.99 2.37
CA MET A 105 -7.60 1.51 2.19
C MET A 105 -7.63 0.44 1.13
N CYS A 106 -8.31 -0.66 1.39
CA CYS A 106 -8.48 -1.75 0.43
C CYS A 106 -9.86 -2.38 0.55
N ARG A 107 -10.24 -3.19 -0.44
CA ARG A 107 -11.39 -4.09 -0.30
C ARG A 107 -11.10 -5.08 0.81
N SER A 108 -12.10 -5.42 1.61
CA SER A 108 -11.96 -6.35 2.74
C SER A 108 -11.35 -7.70 2.34
N SER A 109 -11.61 -8.17 1.14
CA SER A 109 -11.00 -9.39 0.57
C SER A 109 -9.48 -9.33 0.42
N LEU A 110 -8.89 -8.14 0.33
CA LEU A 110 -7.45 -7.93 0.24
C LEU A 110 -6.77 -7.72 1.60
N ALA A 111 -7.54 -7.59 2.68
CA ALA A 111 -6.97 -7.38 4.01
C ALA A 111 -5.97 -8.46 4.44
N PRO A 112 -6.20 -9.77 4.20
CA PRO A 112 -5.21 -10.81 4.52
C PRO A 112 -3.86 -10.63 3.81
N LEU A 113 -3.86 -10.13 2.58
CA LEU A 113 -2.62 -9.80 1.86
C LEU A 113 -1.81 -8.75 2.62
N TYR A 114 -2.45 -7.65 3.00
CA TYR A 114 -1.78 -6.54 3.69
C TYR A 114 -1.40 -6.88 5.13
N GLN A 115 -2.16 -7.77 5.80
CA GLN A 115 -1.75 -8.31 7.11
C GLN A 115 -0.39 -9.02 7.02
N GLY A 116 -0.11 -9.72 5.92
CA GLY A 116 1.19 -10.33 5.66
C GLY A 116 2.37 -9.35 5.58
N PHE A 117 2.10 -8.05 5.43
CA PHE A 117 3.09 -6.95 5.46
C PHE A 117 3.08 -6.17 6.78
N GLY A 118 2.39 -6.65 7.81
CA GLY A 118 2.32 -6.02 9.12
C GLY A 118 1.29 -4.90 9.25
N PHE A 119 0.34 -4.80 8.30
CA PHE A 119 -0.81 -3.91 8.47
C PHE A 119 -1.87 -4.56 9.35
N ALA A 120 -2.45 -3.80 10.26
CA ALA A 120 -3.60 -4.19 11.08
C ALA A 120 -4.83 -3.38 10.69
N GLN A 121 -5.99 -4.02 10.69
CA GLN A 121 -7.25 -3.32 10.42
C GLN A 121 -7.62 -2.39 11.57
N VAL A 122 -8.03 -1.18 11.26
CA VAL A 122 -8.52 -0.20 12.21
C VAL A 122 -10.04 -0.16 12.12
N GLU A 123 -10.71 -0.60 13.19
CA GLU A 123 -12.16 -0.69 13.23
C GLU A 123 -12.82 0.60 13.74
N SER A 124 -12.23 1.19 14.78
CA SER A 124 -12.76 2.39 15.40
C SER A 124 -12.60 3.63 14.51
N PRO A 125 -13.66 4.30 14.09
CA PRO A 125 -13.56 5.55 13.34
C PRO A 125 -12.80 6.65 14.10
N ALA A 126 -12.85 6.65 15.44
CA ALA A 126 -12.13 7.61 16.26
C ALA A 126 -10.61 7.47 16.17
N ALA A 127 -10.11 6.26 15.88
CA ALA A 127 -8.69 5.98 15.69
C ALA A 127 -8.19 6.28 14.26
N MET A 128 -9.08 6.65 13.34
CA MET A 128 -8.74 6.92 11.95
C MET A 128 -8.43 8.39 11.73
N PRO A 129 -7.38 8.72 10.93
CA PRO A 129 -7.17 10.07 10.42
C PRO A 129 -8.40 10.60 9.68
N THR A 130 -8.58 11.90 9.67
CA THR A 130 -9.81 12.55 9.15
C THR A 130 -10.14 12.13 7.71
N TYR A 131 -9.13 12.01 6.85
CA TYR A 131 -9.33 11.59 5.46
C TYR A 131 -9.95 10.18 5.38
N PHE A 132 -9.36 9.20 6.06
CA PHE A 132 -9.79 7.80 6.03
C PHE A 132 -11.19 7.63 6.61
N ARG A 133 -11.48 8.33 7.70
CA ARG A 133 -12.81 8.34 8.34
C ARG A 133 -13.89 8.85 7.39
N ARG A 134 -13.62 9.94 6.66
CA ARG A 134 -14.56 10.51 5.69
C ARG A 134 -14.80 9.58 4.51
N VAL A 135 -13.75 9.03 3.91
CA VAL A 135 -13.86 8.14 2.75
C VAL A 135 -14.59 6.86 3.13
N ARG A 136 -14.27 6.27 4.28
CA ARG A 136 -14.99 5.07 4.77
C ARG A 136 -16.47 5.35 5.01
N GLY A 137 -16.82 6.50 5.58
CA GLY A 137 -18.21 6.89 5.78
C GLY A 137 -18.99 7.00 4.48
N LEU A 138 -18.41 7.64 3.46
CA LEU A 138 -19.01 7.73 2.11
C LEU A 138 -19.13 6.35 1.44
N ALA A 139 -18.09 5.53 1.51
CA ALA A 139 -18.10 4.18 0.94
C ALA A 139 -19.17 3.29 1.59
N GLY A 140 -19.36 3.38 2.90
CA GLY A 140 -20.42 2.67 3.63
C GLY A 140 -21.83 3.04 3.15
N LEU A 141 -22.05 4.30 2.80
CA LEU A 141 -23.33 4.77 2.25
C LEU A 141 -23.61 4.16 0.87
N ILE A 142 -22.58 4.08 0.01
CA ILE A 142 -22.69 3.50 -1.34
C ILE A 142 -22.80 1.97 -1.27
N HIS A 143 -22.12 1.34 -0.33
CA HIS A 143 -22.11 -0.10 -0.14
C HIS A 143 -23.49 -0.66 0.24
N ASN A 144 -24.23 0.04 1.08
CA ASN A 144 -25.61 -0.33 1.42
C ASN A 144 -26.54 -0.41 0.22
N LEU A 145 -26.19 0.25 -0.91
CA LEU A 145 -26.93 0.18 -2.16
C LEU A 145 -26.50 -0.98 -3.09
N ALA A 146 -25.29 -1.52 -2.93
CA ALA A 146 -24.67 -2.43 -3.92
C ALA A 146 -24.79 -3.94 -3.61
N ARG A 147 -25.39 -4.35 -2.49
CA ARG A 147 -25.60 -5.76 -2.09
C ARG A 147 -24.35 -6.68 -2.16
N THR A 148 -23.16 -6.16 -2.02
CA THR A 148 -21.93 -6.96 -1.96
C THR A 148 -21.49 -7.14 -0.51
N ASN A 149 -20.91 -8.30 -0.18
CA ASN A 149 -20.35 -8.56 1.16
C ASN A 149 -18.99 -7.89 1.38
N GLU A 150 -18.50 -7.12 0.41
CA GLU A 150 -17.22 -6.41 0.50
C GLU A 150 -17.40 -5.02 1.09
N TYR A 151 -16.54 -4.64 2.01
CA TYR A 151 -16.46 -3.29 2.57
C TYR A 151 -15.06 -2.70 2.37
N LEU A 152 -14.96 -1.39 2.54
CA LEU A 152 -13.68 -0.68 2.50
C LEU A 152 -12.99 -0.81 3.86
N ALA A 153 -11.97 -1.66 3.93
CA ALA A 153 -11.11 -1.81 5.11
C ALA A 153 -10.10 -0.67 5.17
N VAL A 154 -9.94 -0.07 6.34
CA VAL A 154 -8.86 0.88 6.65
C VAL A 154 -7.83 0.14 7.48
N MET A 155 -6.58 0.19 7.07
CA MET A 155 -5.49 -0.53 7.73
C MET A 155 -4.32 0.40 8.03
N ARG A 156 -3.61 0.09 9.09
CA ARG A 156 -2.43 0.82 9.57
C ARG A 156 -1.28 -0.13 9.81
N ARG A 157 -0.08 0.28 9.43
CA ARG A 157 1.20 -0.32 9.78
C ARG A 157 2.03 0.69 10.57
N GLY A 158 2.78 0.24 11.56
CA GLY A 158 3.62 1.07 12.43
C GLY A 158 3.27 0.89 13.91
N SER A 159 4.13 1.37 14.80
CA SER A 159 3.98 1.21 16.25
C SER A 159 2.69 1.86 16.74
N SER A 160 1.91 1.12 17.54
CA SER A 160 0.82 1.71 18.32
C SER A 160 1.40 2.83 19.22
N PRO A 161 0.74 3.99 19.32
CA PRO A 161 1.09 4.94 20.36
C PRO A 161 0.68 4.34 21.71
N GLY A 162 1.62 3.82 22.47
CA GLY A 162 1.34 3.38 23.83
C GLY A 162 2.06 2.11 24.29
N THR A 163 3.40 2.15 24.36
CA THR A 163 4.12 1.46 25.45
C THR A 163 5.38 2.29 25.68
N THR A 164 5.20 3.41 26.37
CA THR A 164 6.32 4.07 27.04
C THR A 164 6.75 3.13 28.16
N THR A 165 7.80 2.36 27.91
CA THR A 165 8.54 1.68 28.96
C THR A 165 9.13 2.78 29.83
N ARG A 166 8.51 3.02 30.98
CA ARG A 166 9.05 3.85 32.06
C ARG A 166 10.33 3.19 32.51
N GLN A 167 11.46 3.67 32.02
CA GLN A 167 12.76 3.38 32.65
C GLN A 167 12.78 4.14 33.98
N ASP A 168 12.50 3.42 35.04
CA ASP A 168 12.75 3.88 36.39
C ASP A 168 14.29 4.03 36.58
N TYR A 169 14.73 5.28 36.45
CA TYR A 169 16.04 5.66 36.98
C TYR A 169 15.96 5.61 38.51
N GLY A 170 16.43 4.49 39.09
CA GLY A 170 16.65 4.35 40.49
C GLY A 170 17.63 5.42 40.97
N ALA A 171 17.13 6.34 41.78
CA ALA A 171 17.93 7.26 42.55
C ALA A 171 18.59 6.48 43.69
N THR A 172 19.88 6.25 43.61
CA THR A 172 20.72 5.81 44.75
C THR A 172 21.09 7.08 45.50
N LYS A 173 20.52 7.22 46.70
CA LYS A 173 21.05 8.11 47.75
C LYS A 173 22.14 7.39 48.52
N SER A 174 23.26 8.02 48.69
CA SER A 174 24.17 7.96 49.86
C SER A 174 24.84 9.30 49.99
#